data_38a22f4f0545e65297f9145b34d562f4
#
_entry.id   38a22f4f0545e65297f9145b34d562f4
#
_cell.length_a   1.000
_cell.length_b   1.000
_cell.length_c   1.000
_cell.angle_alpha   90.00
_cell.angle_beta   90.00
_cell.angle_gamma   90.00
#
_symmetry.space_group_name_H-M   'P 1'
#
loop_
_entity.id
_entity.type
_entity.pdbx_description
1 polymer ?
#
loop_
_entity_poly.entity_id
_entity_poly.type
_entity_poly.pdbx_seq_one_letter_code
_entity_poly.pdbx_strand_id
1 'polypeptide(L)'
;MKMIEYSPTMAWPQVVEFAKDLLTRTLCNVSVVKNLEIHVETKFNKNKRFDLAINVGLINDGTFRMTAEVLPVGERRHVKNKIEQLLNFYNDVCGENSIYQIIIAPYISPDSSKICEENNIGYIDFSGNCLLKCS
;
A
#
# COMPACT_ATOMS: atom_id res chain seq x y z
N MET A 1 7.36 0.63 -23.66
CA MET A 1 7.63 0.06 -22.34
C MET A 1 6.76 -1.16 -22.12
N LYS A 2 7.37 -2.29 -21.86
CA LYS A 2 6.60 -3.50 -21.55
C LYS A 2 5.95 -3.37 -20.19
N MET A 3 4.63 -3.50 -20.15
CA MET A 3 3.94 -3.65 -18.88
C MET A 3 4.17 -5.05 -18.35
N ILE A 4 4.56 -5.12 -17.08
CA ILE A 4 4.67 -6.40 -16.38
C ILE A 4 3.25 -6.90 -16.12
N GLU A 5 2.96 -8.12 -16.51
CA GLU A 5 1.68 -8.75 -16.25
C GLU A 5 1.78 -9.66 -15.02
N TYR A 6 0.78 -9.62 -14.17
CA TYR A 6 0.74 -10.49 -13.00
C TYR A 6 0.48 -11.93 -13.43
N SER A 7 1.22 -12.85 -12.82
CA SER A 7 0.99 -14.29 -12.94
C SER A 7 1.03 -14.91 -11.55
N PRO A 8 0.13 -15.86 -11.23
CA PRO A 8 0.16 -16.54 -9.93
C PRO A 8 1.43 -17.31 -9.65
N THR A 9 2.24 -17.58 -10.68
CA THR A 9 3.52 -18.30 -10.55
C THR A 9 4.71 -17.36 -10.39
N MET A 10 4.50 -16.07 -10.33
CA MET A 10 5.59 -15.09 -10.15
C MET A 10 6.30 -15.28 -8.82
N ALA A 11 7.64 -15.14 -8.83
CA ALA A 11 8.42 -15.08 -7.62
C ALA A 11 8.06 -13.84 -6.82
N TRP A 12 8.18 -13.90 -5.50
CA TRP A 12 7.78 -12.79 -4.62
C TRP A 12 8.40 -11.44 -4.98
N PRO A 13 9.72 -11.35 -5.29
CA PRO A 13 10.28 -10.06 -5.70
C PRO A 13 9.59 -9.46 -6.93
N GLN A 14 9.14 -10.31 -7.85
CA GLN A 14 8.41 -9.86 -9.03
C GLN A 14 7.01 -9.37 -8.68
N VAL A 15 6.36 -10.01 -7.71
CA VAL A 15 5.04 -9.59 -7.23
C VAL A 15 5.14 -8.20 -6.59
N VAL A 16 6.18 -7.96 -5.79
CA VAL A 16 6.41 -6.66 -5.17
C VAL A 16 6.68 -5.59 -6.24
N GLU A 17 7.46 -5.90 -7.26
CA GLU A 17 7.70 -4.97 -8.38
C GLU A 17 6.41 -4.68 -9.14
N PHE A 18 5.57 -5.68 -9.35
CA PHE A 18 4.26 -5.48 -9.98
C PHE A 18 3.40 -4.53 -9.15
N ALA A 19 3.37 -4.74 -7.83
CA ALA A 19 2.62 -3.88 -6.90
C ALA A 19 3.14 -2.44 -6.94
N LYS A 20 4.47 -2.27 -6.98
CA LYS A 20 5.11 -0.96 -7.08
C LYS A 20 4.68 -0.23 -8.37
N ASP A 21 4.70 -0.94 -9.50
CA ASP A 21 4.29 -0.36 -10.79
C ASP A 21 2.82 0.03 -10.77
N LEU A 22 1.98 -0.83 -10.20
CA LEU A 22 0.55 -0.56 -10.08
C LEU A 22 0.28 0.68 -9.22
N LEU A 23 0.96 0.77 -8.09
CA LEU A 23 0.85 1.91 -7.19
C LEU A 23 1.32 3.20 -7.88
N THR A 24 2.44 3.14 -8.58
CA THR A 24 2.98 4.27 -9.32
C THR A 24 1.97 4.79 -10.35
N ARG A 25 1.41 3.89 -11.14
CA ARG A 25 0.41 4.27 -12.16
C ARG A 25 -0.86 4.86 -11.53
N THR A 26 -1.30 4.27 -10.43
CA THR A 26 -2.49 4.73 -9.73
C THR A 26 -2.29 6.15 -9.18
N LEU A 27 -1.16 6.38 -8.50
CA LEU A 27 -0.89 7.68 -7.89
C LEU A 27 -0.53 8.75 -8.92
N CYS A 28 0.15 8.39 -10.00
CA CYS A 28 0.48 9.35 -11.07
C CYS A 28 -0.76 9.88 -11.79
N ASN A 29 -1.88 9.18 -11.72
CA ASN A 29 -3.13 9.65 -12.28
C ASN A 29 -3.92 10.57 -11.35
N VAL A 30 -3.45 10.77 -10.13
CA VAL A 30 -4.08 11.71 -9.19
C VAL A 30 -3.53 13.10 -9.46
N SER A 31 -4.40 14.04 -9.80
CA SER A 31 -4.00 15.36 -10.29
C SER A 31 -3.20 16.19 -9.28
N VAL A 32 -3.37 15.96 -8.00
CA VAL A 32 -2.65 16.71 -6.96
C VAL A 32 -1.26 16.15 -6.66
N VAL A 33 -0.91 14.98 -7.20
CA VAL A 33 0.39 14.37 -6.98
C VAL A 33 1.40 14.97 -7.95
N LYS A 34 2.46 15.54 -7.39
CA LYS A 34 3.54 16.18 -8.16
C LYS A 34 4.69 15.21 -8.42
N ASN A 35 5.10 14.47 -7.41
CA ASN A 35 6.18 13.49 -7.54
C ASN A 35 6.01 12.37 -6.51
N LEU A 36 6.67 11.26 -6.80
CA LEU A 36 6.66 10.06 -5.96
C LEU A 36 8.07 9.55 -5.77
N GLU A 37 8.35 9.06 -4.57
CA GLU A 37 9.56 8.34 -4.26
C GLU A 37 9.15 7.04 -3.56
N ILE A 38 9.48 5.90 -4.16
CA ILE A 38 9.08 4.59 -3.64
C ILE A 38 10.32 3.78 -3.30
N HIS A 39 10.38 3.29 -2.07
CA HIS A 39 11.45 2.43 -1.58
C HIS A 39 10.90 1.05 -1.30
N VAL A 40 11.59 0.02 -1.79
CA VAL A 40 11.20 -1.38 -1.63
C VAL A 40 11.88 -1.95 -0.40
N GLU A 41 11.14 -2.75 0.38
CA GLU A 41 11.61 -3.44 1.58
C GLU A 41 12.26 -2.53 2.61
N THR A 42 11.58 -1.45 2.95
CA THR A 42 12.11 -0.48 3.90
C THR A 42 11.98 -0.97 5.34
N LYS A 43 13.08 -0.97 6.08
CA LYS A 43 13.07 -1.20 7.52
C LYS A 43 12.74 0.12 8.22
N PHE A 44 11.70 0.11 9.03
CA PHE A 44 11.33 1.29 9.80
C PHE A 44 12.05 1.30 11.17
N ASN A 45 12.17 0.13 11.79
CA ASN A 45 12.99 -0.07 12.98
C ASN A 45 13.41 -1.54 13.05
N LYS A 46 14.03 -1.98 14.16
CA LYS A 46 14.56 -3.34 14.30
C LYS A 46 13.55 -4.44 13.99
N ASN A 47 12.27 -4.20 14.30
CA ASN A 47 11.23 -5.22 14.20
C ASN A 47 10.14 -4.92 13.20
N LYS A 48 10.21 -3.78 12.53
CA LYS A 48 9.16 -3.33 11.61
C LYS A 48 9.71 -3.11 10.22
N ARG A 49 9.17 -3.83 9.26
CA ARG A 49 9.54 -3.73 7.85
C ARG A 49 8.29 -3.62 7.01
N PHE A 50 8.31 -2.75 6.02
CA PHE A 50 7.24 -2.62 5.05
C PHE A 50 7.75 -3.04 3.67
N ASP A 51 6.86 -3.63 2.89
CA ASP A 51 7.19 -4.01 1.52
C ASP A 51 7.50 -2.78 0.66
N LEU A 52 6.72 -1.71 0.83
CA LEU A 52 6.93 -0.46 0.13
C LEU A 52 6.77 0.72 1.08
N ALA A 53 7.65 1.70 0.97
CA ALA A 53 7.52 2.98 1.65
C ALA A 53 7.46 4.08 0.58
N ILE A 54 6.50 4.97 0.66
CA ILE A 54 6.22 5.95 -0.37
C ILE A 54 6.23 7.35 0.21
N ASN A 55 7.00 8.24 -0.40
CA ASN A 55 6.93 9.67 -0.13
C ASN A 55 6.21 10.34 -1.28
N VAL A 56 5.12 11.04 -0.99
CA VAL A 56 4.29 11.69 -2.01
C VAL A 56 4.47 13.19 -1.89
N GLY A 57 4.90 13.81 -2.98
CA GLY A 57 4.95 15.26 -3.08
C GLY A 57 3.71 15.77 -3.81
N LEU A 58 3.11 16.83 -3.29
CA LEU A 58 1.87 17.40 -3.79
C LEU A 58 2.14 18.73 -4.52
N ILE A 59 1.24 19.12 -5.40
CA ILE A 59 1.39 20.33 -6.19
C ILE A 59 1.38 21.62 -5.34
N ASN A 60 0.86 21.56 -4.12
CA ASN A 60 0.87 22.68 -3.18
C ASN A 60 2.11 22.69 -2.28
N ASP A 61 3.16 21.95 -2.67
CA ASP A 61 4.39 21.73 -1.91
C ASP A 61 4.21 20.97 -0.60
N GLY A 62 3.01 20.45 -0.34
CA GLY A 62 2.78 19.54 0.76
C GLY A 62 3.38 18.17 0.47
N THR A 63 3.61 17.40 1.51
CA THR A 63 4.09 16.02 1.38
C THR A 63 3.34 15.12 2.35
N PHE A 64 3.23 13.85 2.00
CA PHE A 64 2.76 12.86 2.96
C PHE A 64 3.45 11.53 2.72
N ARG A 65 3.39 10.67 3.71
CA ARG A 65 4.05 9.38 3.68
C ARG A 65 3.01 8.27 3.68
N MET A 66 3.30 7.23 2.90
CA MET A 66 2.50 6.02 2.84
C MET A 66 3.37 4.81 3.07
N THR A 67 2.78 3.76 3.59
CA THR A 67 3.40 2.43 3.60
C THR A 67 2.44 1.46 2.95
N ALA A 68 2.99 0.51 2.21
CA ALA A 68 2.20 -0.51 1.55
C ALA A 68 2.69 -1.89 1.93
N GLU A 69 1.75 -2.77 2.27
CA GLU A 69 2.00 -4.18 2.48
C GLU A 69 1.42 -4.95 1.30
N VAL A 70 2.23 -5.78 0.69
CA VAL A 70 1.81 -6.63 -0.42
C VAL A 70 1.46 -8.00 0.13
N LEU A 71 0.23 -8.44 -0.09
CA LEU A 71 -0.24 -9.74 0.37
C LEU A 71 -0.39 -10.67 -0.82
N PRO A 72 0.00 -11.96 -0.67
CA PRO A 72 -0.22 -12.93 -1.74
C PRO A 72 -1.69 -13.29 -1.93
N VAL A 73 -2.50 -13.10 -0.89
CA VAL A 73 -3.93 -13.42 -0.89
C VAL A 73 -4.69 -12.31 -0.19
N GLY A 74 -5.73 -11.79 -0.84
CA GLY A 74 -6.57 -10.72 -0.30
C GLY A 74 -7.85 -11.21 0.37
N GLU A 75 -7.86 -12.42 0.91
CA GLU A 75 -9.00 -12.95 1.64
C GLU A 75 -9.14 -12.29 3.01
N ARG A 76 -10.36 -12.23 3.50
CA ARG A 76 -10.70 -11.55 4.75
C ARG A 76 -9.78 -11.90 5.92
N ARG A 77 -9.49 -13.19 6.11
CA ARG A 77 -8.63 -13.64 7.22
C ARG A 77 -7.25 -13.02 7.17
N HIS A 78 -6.62 -13.04 5.98
CA HIS A 78 -5.26 -12.50 5.81
C HIS A 78 -5.26 -10.98 5.94
N VAL A 79 -6.24 -10.32 5.38
CA VAL A 79 -6.37 -8.86 5.47
C VAL A 79 -6.60 -8.43 6.92
N LYS A 80 -7.49 -9.12 7.63
CA LYS A 80 -7.76 -8.82 9.03
C LYS A 80 -6.51 -8.95 9.90
N ASN A 81 -5.75 -10.03 9.71
CA ASN A 81 -4.51 -10.24 10.46
C ASN A 81 -3.49 -9.15 10.17
N LYS A 82 -3.35 -8.76 8.91
CA LYS A 82 -2.42 -7.71 8.53
C LYS A 82 -2.84 -6.37 9.12
N ILE A 83 -4.13 -6.05 9.10
CA ILE A 83 -4.64 -4.80 9.69
C ILE A 83 -4.31 -4.73 11.18
N GLU A 84 -4.49 -5.83 11.91
CA GLU A 84 -4.14 -5.86 13.34
C GLU A 84 -2.67 -5.55 13.56
N GLN A 85 -1.78 -6.10 12.73
CA GLN A 85 -0.35 -5.80 12.80
C GLN A 85 -0.06 -4.33 12.48
N LEU A 86 -0.72 -3.78 11.48
CA LEU A 86 -0.52 -2.40 11.07
C LEU A 86 -1.01 -1.42 12.15
N LEU A 87 -2.13 -1.72 12.79
CA LEU A 87 -2.65 -0.88 13.87
C LEU A 87 -1.72 -0.89 15.08
N ASN A 88 -1.13 -2.04 15.41
CA ASN A 88 -0.15 -2.13 16.49
C ASN A 88 1.10 -1.31 16.15
N PHE A 89 1.56 -1.39 14.89
CA PHE A 89 2.67 -0.57 14.44
C PHE A 89 2.35 0.92 14.56
N TYR A 90 1.15 1.32 14.16
CA TYR A 90 0.72 2.71 14.23
C TYR A 90 0.77 3.23 15.65
N ASN A 91 0.29 2.44 16.61
CA ASN A 91 0.30 2.83 18.02
C ASN A 91 1.72 2.95 18.58
N ASP A 92 2.67 2.14 18.08
CA ASP A 92 4.04 2.14 18.55
C ASP A 92 4.88 3.30 17.99
N VAL A 93 4.59 3.72 16.77
CA VAL A 93 5.48 4.60 16.00
C VAL A 93 4.86 5.96 15.72
N CYS A 94 3.56 6.05 15.74
CA CYS A 94 2.86 7.24 15.33
C CYS A 94 2.77 8.26 16.43
N GLY A 95 3.83 8.98 16.65
CA GLY A 95 3.68 10.21 17.36
C GLY A 95 2.93 11.22 16.49
N GLU A 96 3.65 12.19 16.01
CA GLU A 96 3.06 13.35 15.34
C GLU A 96 2.93 13.22 13.83
N ASN A 97 3.54 12.19 13.23
CA ASN A 97 3.57 12.04 11.77
C ASN A 97 2.59 10.95 11.35
N SER A 98 1.50 11.36 10.77
CA SER A 98 0.55 10.40 10.22
C SER A 98 1.14 9.73 8.98
N ILE A 99 1.10 8.40 8.98
CA ILE A 99 1.49 7.58 7.85
C ILE A 99 0.23 6.90 7.34
N TYR A 100 -0.09 7.09 6.07
CA TYR A 100 -1.22 6.42 5.47
C TYR A 100 -0.79 5.00 5.08
N GLN A 101 -1.53 4.01 5.56
CA GLN A 101 -1.22 2.61 5.33
C GLN A 101 -2.17 2.03 4.30
N ILE A 102 -1.63 1.24 3.38
CA ILE A 102 -2.43 0.56 2.37
C ILE A 102 -2.03 -0.91 2.26
N ILE A 103 -2.94 -1.71 1.73
CA ILE A 103 -2.74 -3.12 1.43
C ILE A 103 -2.88 -3.31 -0.08
N ILE A 104 -1.96 -4.05 -0.68
CA ILE A 104 -1.99 -4.40 -2.09
C ILE A 104 -2.03 -5.92 -2.21
N ALA A 105 -2.96 -6.45 -2.97
CA ALA A 105 -3.12 -7.90 -3.16
C ALA A 105 -3.66 -8.19 -4.55
N PRO A 106 -3.51 -9.44 -5.05
CA PRO A 106 -4.05 -9.80 -6.37
C PRO A 106 -5.54 -9.54 -6.50
N TYR A 107 -6.30 -9.86 -5.45
CA TYR A 107 -7.73 -9.58 -5.40
C TYR A 107 -8.13 -9.28 -3.96
N ILE A 108 -8.90 -8.24 -3.79
CA ILE A 108 -9.44 -7.89 -2.47
C ILE A 108 -10.95 -8.06 -2.52
N SER A 109 -11.46 -8.99 -1.70
CA SER A 109 -12.88 -9.31 -1.66
C SER A 109 -13.68 -8.15 -1.09
N PRO A 110 -15.00 -8.09 -1.34
CA PRO A 110 -15.83 -7.06 -0.72
C PRO A 110 -15.76 -7.05 0.81
N ASP A 111 -15.69 -8.21 1.44
CA ASP A 111 -15.52 -8.28 2.90
C ASP A 111 -14.19 -7.69 3.35
N SER A 112 -13.12 -7.99 2.63
CA SER A 112 -11.79 -7.44 2.93
C SER A 112 -11.73 -5.93 2.72
N SER A 113 -12.35 -5.44 1.65
CA SER A 113 -12.39 -4.01 1.38
C SER A 113 -13.14 -3.25 2.49
N LYS A 114 -14.20 -3.85 3.01
CA LYS A 114 -14.97 -3.27 4.10
C LYS A 114 -14.14 -3.15 5.38
N ILE A 115 -13.35 -4.18 5.70
CA ILE A 115 -12.47 -4.14 6.86
C ILE A 115 -11.40 -3.06 6.71
N CYS A 116 -10.81 -2.92 5.54
CA CYS A 116 -9.86 -1.85 5.27
C CYS A 116 -10.51 -0.48 5.49
N GLU A 117 -11.69 -0.28 4.92
CA GLU A 117 -12.40 0.99 5.01
C GLU A 117 -12.75 1.33 6.46
N GLU A 118 -13.21 0.36 7.24
CA GLU A 118 -13.55 0.55 8.65
C GLU A 118 -12.35 0.96 9.51
N ASN A 119 -11.14 0.62 9.07
CA ASN A 119 -9.91 0.90 9.80
C ASN A 119 -9.07 2.01 9.18
N ASN A 120 -9.63 2.75 8.22
CA ASN A 120 -8.94 3.84 7.52
C ASN A 120 -7.65 3.39 6.84
N ILE A 121 -7.65 2.16 6.32
CA ILE A 121 -6.55 1.59 5.55
C ILE A 121 -7.00 1.53 4.09
N GLY A 122 -6.17 2.06 3.20
CA GLY A 122 -6.45 2.00 1.78
C GLY A 122 -6.12 0.63 1.20
N TYR A 123 -6.56 0.37 -0.01
CA TYR A 123 -6.24 -0.87 -0.70
C TYR A 123 -6.20 -0.67 -2.21
N ILE A 124 -5.42 -1.51 -2.86
CA ILE A 124 -5.36 -1.62 -4.31
C ILE A 124 -5.27 -3.11 -4.65
N ASP A 125 -6.10 -3.59 -5.57
CA ASP A 125 -5.92 -4.94 -6.09
C ASP A 125 -5.46 -4.91 -7.55
N PHE A 126 -5.00 -6.07 -8.03
CA PHE A 126 -4.43 -6.16 -9.36
C PHE A 126 -5.48 -6.06 -10.47
N SER A 127 -6.76 -6.15 -10.12
CA SER A 127 -7.87 -5.98 -11.07
C SER A 127 -8.30 -4.52 -11.25
N GLY A 128 -7.70 -3.62 -10.47
CA GLY A 128 -7.99 -2.20 -10.56
C GLY A 128 -8.95 -1.67 -9.50
N ASN A 129 -9.43 -2.52 -8.59
CA ASN A 129 -10.22 -2.03 -7.46
C ASN A 129 -9.30 -1.29 -6.48
N CYS A 130 -9.68 -0.10 -6.11
CA CYS A 130 -8.86 0.65 -5.16
C CYS A 130 -9.70 1.62 -4.34
N LEU A 131 -9.23 1.87 -3.14
CA LEU A 131 -9.74 2.93 -2.29
C LEU A 131 -8.55 3.60 -1.61
N LEU A 132 -8.30 4.84 -1.96
CA LEU A 132 -7.24 5.65 -1.38
C LEU A 132 -7.87 6.95 -0.89
N LYS A 133 -7.90 7.13 0.44
CA LYS A 133 -8.42 8.33 1.06
C LYS A 133 -7.31 9.04 1.81
N CYS A 134 -6.89 10.16 1.28
CA CYS A 134 -5.97 11.07 1.98
C CYS A 134 -6.77 12.29 2.43
N SER A 135 -6.92 12.43 3.70
CA SER A 135 -7.54 13.63 4.24
C SER A 135 -6.49 14.71 4.51
#